data_57634752633b26ae4294a99235478f14
#
_entry.id   57634752633b26ae4294a99235478f14
#
_cell.length_a   1.000
_cell.length_b   1.000
_cell.length_c   1.000
_cell.angle_alpha   90.00
_cell.angle_beta   90.00
_cell.angle_gamma   90.00
#
_symmetry.space_group_name_H-M   'P 1'
#
loop_
_entity.id
_entity.type
_entity.pdbx_description
1 polymer ?
#
loop_
_entity_poly.entity_id
_entity_poly.type
_entity_poly.pdbx_seq_one_letter_code
_entity_poly.pdbx_strand_id
1 'polypeptide(L)'
;MIWIVIAVILLLLIGGLVPMLIKTVPIAKRVYNDTLVRNSPEKWGRVCSDTTNEEQVQMWNEGIIWAEDNAEFRKELTVENDGLKLCGEYFDFGKDKCVVILPGRCESLIYSYYFAKPYKDAGCNVLVIDTRAHGNSEGKYNTIGYKESGDTLTWINYVEKSFGIHEFYIHAICIGTSTAMLLMTKDNCPESVKCLVTEGCYSSFRETYKRHMIYDKRPLFPVLDLIILNIRMHTGSKLTRNAPIRLVKKMKHPVLFLFGELDAFSIPEKSKKIFEKCASKKKKLIWFDKGAHSHLRINNTEKYDREIIEFLSEI
;
A
#
# COMPACT_ATOMS: atom_id res chain seq x y z
N MET A 1 6.84 54.30 -4.75
CA MET A 1 5.63 53.43 -4.88
C MET A 1 6.01 51.92 -4.77
N ILE A 2 6.91 51.39 -5.57
CA ILE A 2 7.33 49.96 -5.52
C ILE A 2 7.80 49.50 -4.12
N TRP A 3 8.66 50.27 -3.46
CA TRP A 3 9.19 49.93 -2.12
C TRP A 3 8.11 49.88 -1.02
N ILE A 4 7.07 50.71 -1.13
CA ILE A 4 5.93 50.73 -0.19
C ILE A 4 5.12 49.46 -0.40
N VAL A 5 4.87 49.04 -1.65
CA VAL A 5 4.16 47.79 -1.97
C VAL A 5 4.93 46.58 -1.43
N ILE A 6 6.25 46.55 -1.62
CA ILE A 6 7.11 45.48 -1.11
C ILE A 6 7.06 45.47 0.44
N ALA A 7 7.15 46.62 1.11
CA ALA A 7 7.06 46.70 2.55
C ALA A 7 5.71 46.19 3.09
N VAL A 8 4.61 46.57 2.46
CA VAL A 8 3.27 46.07 2.83
C VAL A 8 3.15 44.57 2.64
N ILE A 9 3.65 44.02 1.53
CA ILE A 9 3.66 42.58 1.29
C ILE A 9 4.49 41.84 2.37
N LEU A 10 5.66 42.37 2.71
CA LEU A 10 6.51 41.82 3.78
C LEU A 10 5.83 41.86 5.14
N LEU A 11 5.14 42.95 5.46
CA LEU A 11 4.39 43.09 6.72
C LEU A 11 3.21 42.10 6.78
N LEU A 12 2.49 41.89 5.68
CA LEU A 12 1.41 40.90 5.60
C LEU A 12 1.97 39.46 5.70
N LEU A 13 3.10 39.18 5.07
CA LEU A 13 3.78 37.89 5.19
C LEU A 13 4.27 37.61 6.61
N ILE A 14 4.92 38.57 7.24
CA ILE A 14 5.44 38.44 8.62
C ILE A 14 4.27 38.39 9.61
N GLY A 15 3.29 39.29 9.50
CA GLY A 15 2.17 39.38 10.43
C GLY A 15 1.14 38.25 10.31
N GLY A 16 0.97 37.68 9.12
CA GLY A 16 0.02 36.61 8.87
C GLY A 16 0.63 35.22 8.78
N LEU A 17 1.60 35.03 7.89
CA LEU A 17 2.17 33.71 7.58
C LEU A 17 3.02 33.17 8.73
N VAL A 18 3.87 34.01 9.34
CA VAL A 18 4.77 33.57 10.41
C VAL A 18 4.01 33.07 11.65
N PRO A 19 3.04 33.80 12.22
CA PRO A 19 2.23 33.28 13.33
C PRO A 19 1.44 32.01 12.99
N MET A 20 0.94 31.92 11.74
CA MET A 20 0.27 30.72 11.27
C MET A 20 1.22 29.52 11.25
N LEU A 21 2.44 29.66 10.73
CA LEU A 21 3.44 28.60 10.68
C LEU A 21 3.92 28.21 12.08
N ILE A 22 4.13 29.17 12.99
CA ILE A 22 4.50 28.89 14.38
C ILE A 22 3.48 27.94 15.04
N LYS A 23 2.19 28.13 14.79
CA LYS A 23 1.12 27.28 15.32
C LYS A 23 1.00 25.93 14.60
N THR A 24 1.15 25.91 13.28
CA THR A 24 0.78 24.75 12.46
C THR A 24 1.93 23.77 12.21
N VAL A 25 3.19 24.23 12.22
CA VAL A 25 4.36 23.34 12.06
C VAL A 25 4.45 22.30 13.17
N PRO A 26 4.30 22.63 14.48
CA PRO A 26 4.28 21.62 15.55
C PRO A 26 3.14 20.61 15.38
N ILE A 27 1.95 21.07 14.99
CA ILE A 27 0.79 20.19 14.73
C ILE A 27 1.10 19.24 13.58
N ALA A 28 1.61 19.75 12.47
CA ALA A 28 1.97 18.91 11.31
C ALA A 28 3.04 17.89 11.66
N LYS A 29 4.07 18.29 12.42
CA LYS A 29 5.13 17.39 12.89
C LYS A 29 4.57 16.29 13.80
N ARG A 30 3.68 16.64 14.73
CA ARG A 30 3.02 15.67 15.61
C ARG A 30 2.19 14.68 14.79
N VAL A 31 1.29 15.18 13.95
CA VAL A 31 0.44 14.31 13.10
C VAL A 31 1.30 13.42 12.18
N TYR A 32 2.38 13.96 11.61
CA TYR A 32 3.32 13.17 10.81
C TYR A 32 3.95 12.04 11.61
N ASN A 33 4.47 12.35 12.81
CA ASN A 33 5.09 11.34 13.67
C ASN A 33 4.10 10.28 14.13
N ASP A 34 2.87 10.69 14.48
CA ASP A 34 1.84 9.78 14.97
C ASP A 34 1.33 8.84 13.89
N THR A 35 1.35 9.25 12.62
CA THR A 35 0.68 8.50 11.54
C THR A 35 1.60 7.91 10.48
N LEU A 36 2.84 8.39 10.34
CA LEU A 36 3.73 8.02 9.24
C LEU A 36 5.16 7.67 9.69
N VAL A 37 5.43 7.67 10.98
CA VAL A 37 6.73 7.32 11.55
C VAL A 37 6.54 6.20 12.57
N ARG A 38 7.35 5.15 12.47
CA ARG A 38 7.45 4.14 13.51
C ARG A 38 8.33 4.67 14.63
N ASN A 39 7.73 4.95 15.78
CA ASN A 39 8.40 5.52 16.95
C ASN A 39 8.50 4.56 18.14
N SER A 40 7.92 3.36 18.01
CA SER A 40 8.11 2.26 18.95
C SER A 40 8.02 0.92 18.23
N PRO A 41 8.56 -0.18 18.77
CA PRO A 41 8.47 -1.53 18.18
C PRO A 41 7.02 -2.02 18.03
N GLU A 42 6.14 -1.64 18.93
CA GLU A 42 4.74 -2.08 18.97
C GLU A 42 3.92 -1.42 17.85
N LYS A 43 4.29 -0.18 17.50
CA LYS A 43 3.61 0.53 16.42
C LYS A 43 3.85 -0.17 15.09
N TRP A 44 2.74 -0.56 14.43
CA TRP A 44 2.74 -1.35 13.21
C TRP A 44 3.45 -2.70 13.34
N GLY A 45 3.49 -3.23 14.57
CA GLY A 45 3.98 -4.57 14.84
C GLY A 45 3.07 -5.65 14.26
N ARG A 46 3.38 -6.92 14.55
CA ARG A 46 2.53 -8.05 14.15
C ARG A 46 1.35 -8.19 15.13
N VAL A 47 0.50 -7.17 15.16
CA VAL A 47 -0.73 -7.08 15.98
C VAL A 47 -1.88 -6.59 15.11
N CYS A 48 -3.11 -6.93 15.48
CA CYS A 48 -4.30 -6.43 14.79
C CYS A 48 -4.32 -4.88 14.86
N SER A 49 -4.42 -4.22 13.72
CA SER A 49 -4.28 -2.77 13.60
C SER A 49 -5.48 -2.00 14.14
N ASP A 50 -6.67 -2.61 14.16
CA ASP A 50 -7.89 -2.06 14.73
C ASP A 50 -8.71 -3.15 15.40
N THR A 51 -8.53 -3.28 16.72
CA THR A 51 -9.28 -4.25 17.56
C THR A 51 -10.71 -3.83 17.86
N THR A 52 -11.12 -2.62 17.47
CA THR A 52 -12.49 -2.12 17.63
C THR A 52 -13.37 -2.41 16.42
N ASN A 53 -12.78 -2.77 15.29
CA ASN A 53 -13.47 -3.17 14.08
C ASN A 53 -13.61 -4.70 14.03
N GLU A 54 -14.85 -5.20 14.16
CA GLU A 54 -15.11 -6.64 14.17
C GLU A 54 -14.67 -7.36 12.89
N GLU A 55 -14.88 -6.76 11.72
CA GLU A 55 -14.42 -7.33 10.44
C GLU A 55 -12.89 -7.42 10.40
N GLN A 56 -12.18 -6.40 10.89
CA GLN A 56 -10.73 -6.40 10.96
C GLN A 56 -10.20 -7.51 11.87
N VAL A 57 -10.83 -7.70 13.03
CA VAL A 57 -10.49 -8.79 13.98
C VAL A 57 -10.78 -10.15 13.36
N GLN A 58 -11.91 -10.30 12.68
CA GLN A 58 -12.25 -11.55 11.99
C GLN A 58 -11.24 -11.88 10.89
N MET A 59 -10.91 -10.92 10.01
CA MET A 59 -9.91 -11.09 8.94
C MET A 59 -8.54 -11.47 9.51
N TRP A 60 -8.14 -10.85 10.62
CA TRP A 60 -6.92 -11.16 11.33
C TRP A 60 -6.90 -12.61 11.83
N ASN A 61 -7.96 -13.04 12.51
CA ASN A 61 -8.06 -14.39 13.06
C ASN A 61 -8.14 -15.47 11.96
N GLU A 62 -8.94 -15.26 10.92
CA GLU A 62 -9.02 -16.17 9.78
C GLU A 62 -7.67 -16.28 9.03
N GLY A 63 -6.93 -15.17 8.94
CA GLY A 63 -5.58 -15.17 8.39
C GLY A 63 -4.61 -16.02 9.21
N ILE A 64 -4.64 -15.90 10.54
CA ILE A 64 -3.82 -16.73 11.44
C ILE A 64 -4.18 -18.21 11.29
N ILE A 65 -5.47 -18.55 11.32
CA ILE A 65 -5.92 -19.93 11.12
C ILE A 65 -5.40 -20.48 9.78
N TRP A 66 -5.53 -19.71 8.69
CA TRP A 66 -5.00 -20.13 7.40
C TRP A 66 -3.48 -20.39 7.45
N ALA A 67 -2.71 -19.55 8.13
CA ALA A 67 -1.25 -19.71 8.24
C ALA A 67 -0.88 -20.91 9.11
N GLU A 68 -1.64 -21.20 10.17
CA GLU A 68 -1.44 -22.39 11.03
C GLU A 68 -1.78 -23.67 10.29
N ASP A 69 -2.88 -23.71 9.54
CA ASP A 69 -3.28 -24.85 8.69
C ASP A 69 -2.26 -25.14 7.59
N ASN A 70 -1.38 -24.19 7.26
CA ASN A 70 -0.34 -24.31 6.26
C ASN A 70 1.09 -24.21 6.84
N ALA A 71 1.24 -24.39 8.15
CA ALA A 71 2.50 -24.18 8.86
C ALA A 71 3.65 -25.06 8.34
N GLU A 72 3.36 -26.27 7.87
CA GLU A 72 4.37 -27.19 7.30
C GLU A 72 5.03 -26.64 6.02
N PHE A 73 4.36 -25.79 5.28
CA PHE A 73 4.87 -25.16 4.05
C PHE A 73 5.57 -23.82 4.32
N ARG A 74 5.48 -23.28 5.55
CA ARG A 74 5.96 -21.95 5.90
C ARG A 74 7.45 -21.91 6.16
N LYS A 75 8.14 -20.97 5.52
CA LYS A 75 9.55 -20.66 5.72
C LYS A 75 9.69 -19.18 6.09
N GLU A 76 10.28 -18.89 7.23
CA GLU A 76 10.66 -17.53 7.60
C GLU A 76 11.88 -17.10 6.78
N LEU A 77 11.80 -15.94 6.16
CA LEU A 77 12.84 -15.41 5.30
C LEU A 77 13.26 -14.00 5.73
N THR A 78 14.49 -13.67 5.42
CA THR A 78 15.01 -12.31 5.57
C THR A 78 15.82 -11.93 4.35
N VAL A 79 15.68 -10.65 3.94
CA VAL A 79 16.52 -10.02 2.91
C VAL A 79 17.04 -8.69 3.43
N GLU A 80 18.06 -8.16 2.79
CA GLU A 80 18.59 -6.83 3.11
C GLU A 80 18.40 -5.90 1.92
N ASN A 81 17.90 -4.70 2.18
CA ASN A 81 17.81 -3.63 1.19
C ASN A 81 17.97 -2.26 1.86
N ASP A 82 18.71 -1.33 1.24
CA ASP A 82 19.03 -0.01 1.81
C ASP A 82 19.64 -0.07 3.22
N GLY A 83 20.38 -1.14 3.58
CA GLY A 83 20.93 -1.36 4.92
C GLY A 83 19.86 -1.70 5.98
N LEU A 84 18.67 -2.12 5.57
CA LEU A 84 17.60 -2.57 6.46
C LEU A 84 17.40 -4.07 6.31
N LYS A 85 17.30 -4.78 7.44
CA LYS A 85 16.82 -6.15 7.49
C LYS A 85 15.31 -6.16 7.30
N LEU A 86 14.84 -6.85 6.28
CA LEU A 86 13.42 -7.02 5.96
C LEU A 86 13.02 -8.47 6.23
N CYS A 87 11.85 -8.66 6.84
CA CYS A 87 11.31 -9.95 7.22
C CYS A 87 10.10 -10.31 6.37
N GLY A 88 9.96 -11.58 6.05
CA GLY A 88 8.83 -12.11 5.28
C GLY A 88 8.66 -13.60 5.55
N GLU A 89 7.58 -14.16 5.05
CA GLU A 89 7.29 -15.58 5.15
C GLU A 89 6.85 -16.10 3.78
N TYR A 90 7.41 -17.24 3.41
CA TYR A 90 7.16 -17.92 2.15
C TYR A 90 6.50 -19.27 2.41
N PHE A 91 5.33 -19.47 1.82
CA PHE A 91 4.61 -20.74 1.85
C PHE A 91 4.90 -21.49 0.54
N ASP A 92 5.69 -22.55 0.64
CA ASP A 92 6.19 -23.35 -0.46
C ASP A 92 5.27 -24.56 -0.71
N PHE A 93 4.29 -24.39 -1.57
CA PHE A 93 3.38 -25.45 -1.98
C PHE A 93 3.93 -26.29 -3.17
N GLY A 94 5.21 -26.14 -3.50
CA GLY A 94 5.84 -26.85 -4.61
C GLY A 94 5.35 -26.40 -5.99
N LYS A 95 5.00 -25.13 -6.14
CA LYS A 95 4.52 -24.53 -7.39
C LYS A 95 5.63 -23.73 -8.07
N ASP A 96 5.47 -23.47 -9.36
CA ASP A 96 6.36 -22.64 -10.20
C ASP A 96 5.97 -21.14 -10.21
N LYS A 97 4.80 -20.82 -9.65
CA LYS A 97 4.23 -19.47 -9.56
C LYS A 97 4.15 -19.01 -8.11
N CYS A 98 4.29 -17.71 -7.88
CA CYS A 98 4.19 -17.12 -6.56
C CYS A 98 3.40 -15.82 -6.56
N VAL A 99 2.51 -15.66 -5.58
CA VAL A 99 1.93 -14.33 -5.29
C VAL A 99 2.76 -13.63 -4.22
N VAL A 100 3.03 -12.34 -4.44
CA VAL A 100 3.56 -11.42 -3.42
C VAL A 100 2.41 -10.55 -2.93
N ILE A 101 2.06 -10.68 -1.64
CA ILE A 101 0.97 -9.89 -1.04
C ILE A 101 1.56 -8.68 -0.32
N LEU A 102 1.17 -7.49 -0.77
CA LEU A 102 1.60 -6.20 -0.24
C LEU A 102 0.49 -5.59 0.62
N PRO A 103 0.66 -5.55 1.95
CA PRO A 103 -0.37 -5.08 2.86
C PRO A 103 -0.64 -3.58 2.76
N GLY A 104 -1.72 -3.15 3.40
CA GLY A 104 -2.08 -1.76 3.58
C GLY A 104 -1.15 -1.00 4.55
N ARG A 105 -1.45 0.29 4.76
CA ARG A 105 -0.74 1.09 5.76
C ARG A 105 -1.11 0.62 7.17
N CYS A 106 -0.13 0.55 8.04
CA CYS A 106 -0.24 0.09 9.42
C CYS A 106 -0.41 -1.43 9.59
N GLU A 107 -0.40 -2.20 8.50
CA GLU A 107 -0.55 -3.65 8.52
C GLU A 107 0.81 -4.36 8.43
N SER A 108 0.94 -5.46 9.17
CA SER A 108 2.05 -6.41 9.04
C SER A 108 1.70 -7.54 8.07
N LEU A 109 2.66 -8.44 7.84
CA LEU A 109 2.42 -9.63 7.00
C LEU A 109 1.30 -10.55 7.52
N ILE A 110 0.98 -10.51 8.81
CA ILE A 110 -0.11 -11.32 9.40
C ILE A 110 -1.45 -11.01 8.72
N TYR A 111 -1.72 -9.74 8.47
CA TYR A 111 -2.93 -9.33 7.75
C TYR A 111 -2.97 -9.89 6.31
N SER A 112 -1.82 -10.07 5.68
CA SER A 112 -1.71 -10.60 4.33
C SER A 112 -2.11 -12.07 4.22
N TYR A 113 -2.03 -12.87 5.30
CA TYR A 113 -2.46 -14.27 5.29
C TYR A 113 -3.92 -14.43 4.89
N TYR A 114 -4.77 -13.50 5.30
CA TYR A 114 -6.18 -13.52 4.98
C TYR A 114 -6.43 -13.58 3.46
N PHE A 115 -5.58 -12.95 2.67
CA PHE A 115 -5.73 -12.88 1.21
C PHE A 115 -5.01 -14.02 0.45
N ALA A 116 -4.37 -14.94 1.16
CA ALA A 116 -3.53 -15.98 0.55
C ALA A 116 -4.32 -17.12 -0.11
N LYS A 117 -5.50 -17.45 0.45
CA LYS A 117 -6.28 -18.62 0.03
C LYS A 117 -6.57 -18.69 -1.48
N PRO A 118 -7.13 -17.66 -2.15
CA PRO A 118 -7.45 -17.75 -3.59
C PRO A 118 -6.21 -17.99 -4.45
N TYR A 119 -5.03 -17.58 -4.02
CA TYR A 119 -3.78 -17.83 -4.74
C TYR A 119 -3.27 -19.26 -4.55
N LYS A 120 -3.37 -19.81 -3.34
CA LYS A 120 -3.10 -21.23 -3.11
C LYS A 120 -4.01 -22.09 -3.97
N ASP A 121 -5.32 -21.78 -4.01
CA ASP A 121 -6.31 -22.48 -4.81
C ASP A 121 -6.03 -22.33 -6.33
N ALA A 122 -5.46 -21.19 -6.76
CA ALA A 122 -5.00 -20.98 -8.13
C ALA A 122 -3.63 -21.62 -8.44
N GLY A 123 -3.06 -22.40 -7.53
CA GLY A 123 -1.80 -23.11 -7.74
C GLY A 123 -0.55 -22.24 -7.60
N CYS A 124 -0.56 -21.27 -6.72
CA CYS A 124 0.60 -20.43 -6.41
C CYS A 124 1.22 -20.76 -5.05
N ASN A 125 2.54 -20.58 -4.93
CA ASN A 125 3.18 -20.32 -3.66
C ASN A 125 2.80 -18.91 -3.18
N VAL A 126 3.00 -18.63 -1.91
CA VAL A 126 2.61 -17.34 -1.32
C VAL A 126 3.79 -16.71 -0.59
N LEU A 127 4.13 -15.48 -0.94
CA LEU A 127 5.08 -14.64 -0.23
C LEU A 127 4.34 -13.49 0.44
N VAL A 128 4.41 -13.42 1.76
CA VAL A 128 3.92 -12.30 2.57
C VAL A 128 5.10 -11.58 3.21
N ILE A 129 5.09 -10.26 3.20
CA ILE A 129 6.22 -9.46 3.67
C ILE A 129 5.78 -8.42 4.71
N ASP A 130 6.62 -8.25 5.73
CA ASP A 130 6.57 -7.03 6.52
C ASP A 130 7.24 -5.92 5.70
N THR A 131 6.49 -4.90 5.30
CA THR A 131 7.08 -3.74 4.63
C THR A 131 8.04 -3.02 5.56
N ARG A 132 9.00 -2.24 5.04
CA ARG A 132 9.89 -1.45 5.90
C ARG A 132 9.11 -0.66 6.95
N ALA A 133 9.64 -0.55 8.14
CA ALA A 133 9.02 0.06 9.32
C ALA A 133 7.76 -0.66 9.86
N HIS A 134 7.45 -1.88 9.40
CA HIS A 134 6.31 -2.67 9.89
C HIS A 134 6.76 -4.06 10.35
N GLY A 135 5.93 -4.69 11.20
CA GLY A 135 6.19 -6.04 11.72
C GLY A 135 7.58 -6.18 12.31
N ASN A 136 8.29 -7.21 11.84
CA ASN A 136 9.67 -7.50 12.24
C ASN A 136 10.72 -6.87 11.30
N SER A 137 10.30 -6.19 10.23
CA SER A 137 11.21 -5.45 9.37
C SER A 137 11.71 -4.17 10.02
N GLU A 138 12.97 -3.86 9.76
CA GLU A 138 13.60 -2.63 10.20
C GLU A 138 13.09 -1.41 9.43
N GLY A 139 13.47 -0.23 9.92
CA GLY A 139 13.11 1.05 9.32
C GLY A 139 12.30 1.92 10.27
N LYS A 140 12.17 3.18 9.88
CA LYS A 140 11.49 4.21 10.68
C LYS A 140 10.32 4.86 9.95
N TYR A 141 10.39 4.94 8.63
CA TYR A 141 9.44 5.70 7.81
C TYR A 141 8.73 4.80 6.83
N ASN A 142 7.41 4.93 6.76
CA ASN A 142 6.67 4.49 5.59
C ASN A 142 6.88 5.53 4.48
N THR A 143 7.34 5.10 3.30
CA THR A 143 7.70 6.00 2.19
C THR A 143 6.64 6.08 1.11
N ILE A 144 5.45 5.56 1.40
CA ILE A 144 4.28 5.58 0.51
C ILE A 144 4.58 4.87 -0.83
N GLY A 145 5.22 3.72 -0.74
CA GLY A 145 5.58 2.87 -1.87
C GLY A 145 6.93 3.22 -2.52
N TYR A 146 7.52 4.39 -2.23
CA TYR A 146 8.71 4.85 -2.96
C TYR A 146 9.92 3.93 -2.78
N LYS A 147 10.29 3.64 -1.54
CA LYS A 147 11.38 2.70 -1.21
C LYS A 147 10.88 1.27 -1.14
N GLU A 148 9.65 1.07 -0.67
CA GLU A 148 8.99 -0.23 -0.60
C GLU A 148 8.95 -0.95 -1.96
N SER A 149 8.89 -0.21 -3.07
CA SER A 149 8.98 -0.81 -4.42
C SER A 149 10.35 -1.43 -4.72
N GLY A 150 11.43 -0.90 -4.13
CA GLY A 150 12.76 -1.50 -4.18
C GLY A 150 12.86 -2.73 -3.28
N ASP A 151 12.25 -2.69 -2.09
CA ASP A 151 12.19 -3.84 -1.20
C ASP A 151 11.45 -5.01 -1.84
N THR A 152 10.31 -4.73 -2.49
CA THR A 152 9.55 -5.76 -3.20
C THR A 152 10.35 -6.37 -4.34
N LEU A 153 11.13 -5.57 -5.08
CA LEU A 153 12.04 -6.07 -6.11
C LEU A 153 13.10 -7.00 -5.51
N THR A 154 13.67 -6.62 -4.37
CA THR A 154 14.66 -7.46 -3.66
C THR A 154 14.05 -8.80 -3.24
N TRP A 155 12.82 -8.80 -2.74
CA TRP A 155 12.09 -10.01 -2.39
C TRP A 155 11.83 -10.91 -3.60
N ILE A 156 11.35 -10.35 -4.72
CA ILE A 156 11.10 -11.09 -5.96
C ILE A 156 12.40 -11.76 -6.43
N ASN A 157 13.48 -11.00 -6.55
CA ASN A 157 14.78 -11.52 -6.99
C ASN A 157 15.32 -12.62 -6.05
N TYR A 158 15.11 -12.48 -4.74
CA TYR A 158 15.51 -13.47 -3.77
C TYR A 158 14.74 -14.78 -3.93
N VAL A 159 13.40 -14.70 -4.02
CA VAL A 159 12.53 -15.88 -4.16
C VAL A 159 12.75 -16.56 -5.53
N GLU A 160 12.87 -15.79 -6.61
CA GLU A 160 13.18 -16.29 -7.95
C GLU A 160 14.47 -17.13 -7.93
N LYS A 161 15.54 -16.59 -7.34
CA LYS A 161 16.84 -17.25 -7.27
C LYS A 161 16.86 -18.45 -6.32
N SER A 162 16.21 -18.33 -5.16
CA SER A 162 16.32 -19.34 -4.06
C SER A 162 15.37 -20.51 -4.24
N PHE A 163 14.23 -20.30 -4.90
CA PHE A 163 13.15 -21.30 -5.03
C PHE A 163 12.81 -21.64 -6.49
N GLY A 164 13.48 -21.02 -7.47
CA GLY A 164 13.24 -21.30 -8.88
C GLY A 164 11.88 -20.83 -9.40
N ILE A 165 11.32 -19.79 -8.80
CA ILE A 165 10.03 -19.22 -9.22
C ILE A 165 10.23 -18.36 -10.47
N HIS A 166 9.39 -18.57 -11.50
CA HIS A 166 9.50 -17.86 -12.78
C HIS A 166 8.30 -16.97 -13.11
N GLU A 167 7.23 -17.06 -12.33
CA GLU A 167 6.05 -16.22 -12.48
C GLU A 167 5.64 -15.62 -11.14
N PHE A 168 5.58 -14.28 -11.07
CA PHE A 168 5.11 -13.55 -9.91
C PHE A 168 3.83 -12.79 -10.22
N TYR A 169 2.86 -12.94 -9.34
CA TYR A 169 1.66 -12.14 -9.28
C TYR A 169 1.75 -11.20 -8.08
N ILE A 170 1.28 -9.98 -8.20
CA ILE A 170 1.28 -9.04 -7.07
C ILE A 170 -0.16 -8.81 -6.64
N HIS A 171 -0.47 -9.07 -5.38
CA HIS A 171 -1.70 -8.63 -4.74
C HIS A 171 -1.39 -7.43 -3.85
N ALA A 172 -2.02 -6.30 -4.10
CA ALA A 172 -1.69 -5.05 -3.41
C ALA A 172 -2.93 -4.39 -2.83
N ILE A 173 -2.87 -4.09 -1.53
CA ILE A 173 -3.98 -3.54 -0.75
C ILE A 173 -3.64 -2.09 -0.38
N CYS A 174 -4.56 -1.16 -0.63
CA CYS A 174 -4.42 0.24 -0.23
C CYS A 174 -3.07 0.84 -0.68
N ILE A 175 -2.18 1.18 0.27
CA ILE A 175 -0.86 1.75 0.00
C ILE A 175 0.07 0.77 -0.73
N GLY A 176 -0.13 -0.53 -0.56
CA GLY A 176 0.55 -1.57 -1.34
C GLY A 176 0.42 -1.37 -2.84
N THR A 177 -0.71 -0.79 -3.30
CA THR A 177 -0.91 -0.46 -4.72
C THR A 177 0.11 0.54 -5.26
N SER A 178 0.49 1.56 -4.47
CA SER A 178 1.57 2.47 -4.87
C SER A 178 2.90 1.74 -5.00
N THR A 179 3.19 0.83 -4.07
CA THR A 179 4.40 0.00 -4.10
C THR A 179 4.45 -0.84 -5.37
N ALA A 180 3.37 -1.59 -5.65
CA ALA A 180 3.25 -2.42 -6.84
C ALA A 180 3.37 -1.62 -8.14
N MET A 181 2.60 -0.54 -8.28
CA MET A 181 2.62 0.28 -9.49
C MET A 181 3.96 0.97 -9.70
N LEU A 182 4.66 1.41 -8.64
CA LEU A 182 6.01 1.98 -8.74
C LEU A 182 7.01 0.93 -9.21
N LEU A 183 6.95 -0.31 -8.72
CA LEU A 183 7.77 -1.41 -9.21
C LEU A 183 7.48 -1.69 -10.68
N MET A 184 6.23 -1.97 -11.02
CA MET A 184 5.81 -2.47 -12.32
C MET A 184 5.89 -1.42 -13.46
N THR A 185 6.07 -0.15 -13.13
CA THR A 185 6.26 0.93 -14.12
C THR A 185 7.70 1.39 -14.29
N LYS A 186 8.65 0.73 -13.61
CA LYS A 186 10.10 0.95 -13.80
C LYS A 186 10.65 0.05 -14.89
N ASP A 187 11.70 0.52 -15.56
CA ASP A 187 12.36 -0.22 -16.63
C ASP A 187 13.06 -1.50 -16.15
N ASN A 188 13.39 -1.58 -14.85
CA ASN A 188 13.99 -2.75 -14.20
C ASN A 188 12.98 -3.69 -13.52
N CYS A 189 11.70 -3.58 -13.84
CA CYS A 189 10.72 -4.58 -13.39
C CYS A 189 11.03 -5.92 -14.05
N PRO A 190 11.19 -7.02 -13.28
CA PRO A 190 11.47 -8.33 -13.85
C PRO A 190 10.35 -8.79 -14.80
N GLU A 191 10.70 -9.46 -15.88
CA GLU A 191 9.75 -10.07 -16.81
C GLU A 191 8.94 -11.20 -16.16
N SER A 192 9.46 -11.77 -15.06
CA SER A 192 8.74 -12.74 -14.23
C SER A 192 7.51 -12.15 -13.52
N VAL A 193 7.39 -10.82 -13.36
CA VAL A 193 6.20 -10.16 -12.80
C VAL A 193 5.11 -10.08 -13.88
N LYS A 194 4.02 -10.83 -13.71
CA LYS A 194 2.99 -11.02 -14.75
C LYS A 194 1.78 -10.10 -14.60
N CYS A 195 1.25 -9.91 -13.41
CA CYS A 195 0.03 -9.12 -13.23
C CYS A 195 -0.05 -8.45 -11.85
N LEU A 196 -1.00 -7.52 -11.74
CA LEU A 196 -1.39 -6.85 -10.50
C LEU A 196 -2.87 -7.13 -10.21
N VAL A 197 -3.16 -7.61 -9.03
CA VAL A 197 -4.49 -7.55 -8.40
C VAL A 197 -4.45 -6.45 -7.37
N THR A 198 -5.40 -5.53 -7.39
CA THR A 198 -5.38 -4.40 -6.45
C THR A 198 -6.74 -4.16 -5.83
N GLU A 199 -6.77 -4.08 -4.49
CA GLU A 199 -7.90 -3.70 -3.66
C GLU A 199 -7.68 -2.33 -3.04
N GLY A 200 -8.73 -1.48 -3.04
CA GLY A 200 -8.65 -0.15 -2.42
C GLY A 200 -7.61 0.78 -3.07
N CYS A 201 -7.42 0.66 -4.39
CA CYS A 201 -6.49 1.52 -5.13
C CYS A 201 -6.93 2.98 -5.09
N TYR A 202 -6.15 3.82 -4.47
CA TYR A 202 -6.43 5.24 -4.31
C TYR A 202 -5.82 6.10 -5.43
N SER A 203 -6.40 7.28 -5.66
CA SER A 203 -5.92 8.17 -6.74
C SER A 203 -4.58 8.82 -6.45
N SER A 204 -4.39 9.32 -5.23
CA SER A 204 -3.14 9.88 -4.74
C SER A 204 -3.12 9.86 -3.22
N PHE A 205 -1.94 9.72 -2.63
CA PHE A 205 -1.79 9.74 -1.17
C PHE A 205 -2.34 11.03 -0.55
N ARG A 206 -2.10 12.18 -1.18
CA ARG A 206 -2.60 13.47 -0.69
C ARG A 206 -4.12 13.50 -0.58
N GLU A 207 -4.83 12.95 -1.57
CA GLU A 207 -6.30 12.93 -1.58
C GLU A 207 -6.84 11.98 -0.50
N THR A 208 -6.31 10.77 -0.42
CA THR A 208 -6.71 9.79 0.58
C THR A 208 -6.37 10.25 2.00
N TYR A 209 -5.17 10.79 2.20
CA TYR A 209 -4.75 11.29 3.50
C TYR A 209 -5.57 12.50 3.96
N LYS A 210 -5.97 13.39 3.03
CA LYS A 210 -6.94 14.45 3.30
C LYS A 210 -8.25 13.89 3.89
N ARG A 211 -8.74 12.76 3.35
CA ARG A 211 -9.95 12.12 3.84
C ARG A 211 -9.78 11.54 5.24
N HIS A 212 -8.65 10.89 5.51
CA HIS A 212 -8.31 10.48 6.88
C HIS A 212 -8.28 11.67 7.83
N MET A 213 -7.66 12.79 7.44
CA MET A 213 -7.63 14.00 8.28
C MET A 213 -9.03 14.57 8.53
N ILE A 214 -9.92 14.55 7.53
CA ILE A 214 -11.32 14.98 7.70
C ILE A 214 -12.06 14.02 8.67
N TYR A 215 -11.91 12.72 8.47
CA TYR A 215 -12.51 11.70 9.34
C TYR A 215 -12.06 11.87 10.78
N ASP A 216 -10.76 12.08 10.99
CA ASP A 216 -10.15 12.33 12.31
C ASP A 216 -10.38 13.76 12.84
N LYS A 217 -11.18 14.60 12.16
CA LYS A 217 -11.46 16.00 12.52
C LYS A 217 -10.18 16.85 12.71
N ARG A 218 -9.14 16.57 11.90
CA ARG A 218 -7.85 17.30 11.94
C ARG A 218 -7.87 18.52 10.99
N PRO A 219 -7.12 19.61 11.33
CA PRO A 219 -7.03 20.77 10.46
C PRO A 219 -6.31 20.45 9.15
N LEU A 220 -6.84 20.93 8.02
CA LEU A 220 -6.28 20.63 6.70
C LEU A 220 -5.18 21.63 6.30
N PHE A 221 -5.51 22.90 6.20
CA PHE A 221 -4.57 23.92 5.74
C PHE A 221 -3.92 24.66 6.92
N PRO A 222 -2.59 24.88 6.88
CA PRO A 222 -1.58 24.34 5.96
C PRO A 222 -1.03 22.98 6.41
N VAL A 223 -1.62 22.32 7.41
CA VAL A 223 -1.10 21.11 8.08
C VAL A 223 -0.87 19.97 7.09
N LEU A 224 -1.83 19.73 6.20
CA LEU A 224 -1.68 18.68 5.16
C LEU A 224 -0.46 18.94 4.26
N ASP A 225 -0.26 20.17 3.82
CA ASP A 225 0.86 20.53 2.93
C ASP A 225 2.21 20.40 3.67
N LEU A 226 2.24 20.75 4.95
CA LEU A 226 3.41 20.56 5.79
C LEU A 226 3.72 19.06 6.03
N ILE A 227 2.70 18.20 6.19
CA ILE A 227 2.88 16.75 6.29
C ILE A 227 3.45 16.20 4.97
N ILE A 228 2.91 16.59 3.83
CA ILE A 228 3.42 16.19 2.51
C ILE A 228 4.88 16.63 2.32
N LEU A 229 5.23 17.82 2.79
CA LEU A 229 6.61 18.31 2.81
C LEU A 229 7.51 17.46 3.72
N ASN A 230 7.05 17.12 4.93
CA ASN A 230 7.79 16.23 5.85
C ASN A 230 8.06 14.86 5.22
N ILE A 231 7.06 14.24 4.57
CA ILE A 231 7.27 12.97 3.84
C ILE A 231 8.39 13.13 2.84
N ARG A 232 8.36 14.18 2.00
CA ARG A 232 9.39 14.41 0.99
C ARG A 232 10.79 14.61 1.61
N MET A 233 10.88 15.38 2.69
CA MET A 233 12.17 15.68 3.37
C MET A 233 12.79 14.43 4.00
N HIS A 234 11.98 13.57 4.65
CA HIS A 234 12.51 12.40 5.37
C HIS A 234 12.68 11.17 4.48
N THR A 235 11.90 11.05 3.40
CA THR A 235 11.86 9.83 2.59
C THR A 235 12.34 10.01 1.15
N GLY A 236 12.43 11.26 0.67
CA GLY A 236 12.69 11.56 -0.74
C GLY A 236 11.49 11.31 -1.66
N SER A 237 10.37 10.82 -1.14
CA SER A 237 9.20 10.44 -1.95
C SER A 237 8.56 11.65 -2.65
N LYS A 238 8.38 11.54 -3.96
CA LYS A 238 7.72 12.55 -4.81
C LYS A 238 6.25 12.16 -5.02
N LEU A 239 5.43 12.28 -3.95
CA LEU A 239 4.06 11.79 -3.89
C LEU A 239 3.18 12.18 -5.09
N THR A 240 3.32 13.40 -5.60
CA THR A 240 2.56 13.85 -6.78
C THR A 240 2.99 13.10 -8.05
N ARG A 241 4.29 12.87 -8.24
CA ARG A 241 4.83 12.14 -9.41
C ARG A 241 4.49 10.66 -9.33
N ASN A 242 4.55 10.12 -8.13
CA ASN A 242 4.38 8.70 -7.81
C ASN A 242 2.92 8.33 -7.47
N ALA A 243 1.97 9.23 -7.74
CA ALA A 243 0.56 8.97 -7.48
C ALA A 243 0.00 7.87 -8.39
N PRO A 244 -0.76 6.88 -7.88
CA PRO A 244 -1.34 5.80 -8.67
C PRO A 244 -2.07 6.27 -9.92
N ILE A 245 -2.82 7.37 -9.87
CA ILE A 245 -3.51 7.97 -11.03
C ILE A 245 -2.55 8.41 -12.17
N ARG A 246 -1.28 8.60 -11.88
CA ARG A 246 -0.23 8.91 -12.87
C ARG A 246 0.51 7.67 -13.32
N LEU A 247 0.80 6.76 -12.38
CA LEU A 247 1.51 5.50 -12.67
C LEU A 247 0.67 4.58 -13.55
N VAL A 248 -0.62 4.50 -13.29
CA VAL A 248 -1.56 3.65 -14.05
C VAL A 248 -1.54 3.93 -15.55
N LYS A 249 -1.21 5.17 -15.96
CA LYS A 249 -1.03 5.55 -17.37
C LYS A 249 0.20 4.94 -18.05
N LYS A 250 1.09 4.33 -17.26
CA LYS A 250 2.30 3.65 -17.73
C LYS A 250 2.23 2.14 -17.52
N MET A 251 1.18 1.65 -16.86
CA MET A 251 1.00 0.25 -16.56
C MET A 251 0.79 -0.55 -17.85
N LYS A 252 1.68 -1.50 -18.12
CA LYS A 252 1.61 -2.40 -19.29
C LYS A 252 1.10 -3.79 -18.93
N HIS A 253 1.35 -4.21 -17.69
CA HIS A 253 0.97 -5.52 -17.17
C HIS A 253 -0.55 -5.64 -17.05
N PRO A 254 -1.11 -6.84 -17.12
CA PRO A 254 -2.50 -7.13 -16.79
C PRO A 254 -2.85 -6.63 -15.37
N VAL A 255 -4.05 -6.05 -15.20
CA VAL A 255 -4.49 -5.52 -13.91
C VAL A 255 -5.94 -5.89 -13.62
N LEU A 256 -6.17 -6.51 -12.47
CA LEU A 256 -7.49 -6.67 -11.87
C LEU A 256 -7.70 -5.60 -10.80
N PHE A 257 -8.71 -4.76 -11.00
CA PHE A 257 -9.13 -3.75 -10.03
C PHE A 257 -10.36 -4.24 -9.26
N LEU A 258 -10.23 -4.31 -7.94
CA LEU A 258 -11.30 -4.66 -7.00
C LEU A 258 -11.67 -3.40 -6.22
N PHE A 259 -12.86 -2.85 -6.49
CA PHE A 259 -13.33 -1.60 -5.89
C PHE A 259 -14.65 -1.78 -5.16
N GLY A 260 -14.78 -1.10 -4.01
CA GLY A 260 -15.99 -1.05 -3.21
C GLY A 260 -16.81 0.21 -3.46
N GLU A 261 -18.12 0.07 -3.55
CA GLU A 261 -19.05 1.20 -3.67
C GLU A 261 -19.11 2.02 -2.37
N LEU A 262 -18.82 1.37 -1.23
CA LEU A 262 -18.82 1.96 0.10
C LEU A 262 -17.45 2.46 0.57
N ASP A 263 -16.41 2.41 -0.29
CA ASP A 263 -15.06 2.84 0.07
C ASP A 263 -14.98 4.36 0.25
N ALA A 264 -14.84 4.80 1.51
CA ALA A 264 -14.74 6.22 1.87
C ALA A 264 -13.36 6.85 1.58
N PHE A 265 -12.32 6.03 1.37
CA PHE A 265 -10.94 6.48 1.17
C PHE A 265 -10.51 6.40 -0.30
N SER A 266 -10.86 5.32 -0.99
CA SER A 266 -10.69 5.15 -2.44
C SER A 266 -12.03 5.30 -3.14
N ILE A 267 -12.58 6.52 -3.12
CA ILE A 267 -13.96 6.80 -3.54
C ILE A 267 -14.25 6.35 -4.97
N PRO A 268 -15.46 5.84 -5.23
CA PRO A 268 -15.87 5.23 -6.51
C PRO A 268 -15.54 6.08 -7.75
N GLU A 269 -15.82 7.39 -7.73
CA GLU A 269 -15.56 8.26 -8.88
C GLU A 269 -14.06 8.40 -9.20
N LYS A 270 -13.18 8.31 -8.20
CA LYS A 270 -11.73 8.34 -8.41
C LYS A 270 -11.22 6.98 -8.85
N SER A 271 -11.76 5.91 -8.28
CA SER A 271 -11.46 4.52 -8.65
C SER A 271 -11.81 4.27 -10.12
N LYS A 272 -13.00 4.67 -10.57
CA LYS A 272 -13.39 4.63 -11.97
C LYS A 272 -12.40 5.36 -12.89
N LYS A 273 -11.96 6.57 -12.50
CA LYS A 273 -10.97 7.35 -13.27
C LYS A 273 -9.60 6.65 -13.34
N ILE A 274 -9.20 5.90 -12.31
CA ILE A 274 -7.96 5.12 -12.34
C ILE A 274 -8.08 4.02 -13.40
N PHE A 275 -9.15 3.25 -13.38
CA PHE A 275 -9.42 2.20 -14.36
C PHE A 275 -9.46 2.76 -15.79
N GLU A 276 -10.19 3.83 -16.03
CA GLU A 276 -10.29 4.47 -17.36
C GLU A 276 -8.92 4.90 -17.89
N LYS A 277 -8.05 5.43 -17.01
CA LYS A 277 -6.70 5.92 -17.36
C LYS A 277 -5.63 4.83 -17.43
N CYS A 278 -5.96 3.61 -17.03
CA CYS A 278 -5.02 2.50 -17.07
C CYS A 278 -4.65 2.16 -18.52
N ALA A 279 -3.34 2.19 -18.81
CA ALA A 279 -2.81 1.93 -20.14
C ALA A 279 -2.68 0.43 -20.46
N SER A 280 -2.87 -0.45 -19.50
CA SER A 280 -2.88 -1.89 -19.72
C SER A 280 -3.92 -2.27 -20.76
N LYS A 281 -3.52 -3.13 -21.72
CA LYS A 281 -4.43 -3.70 -22.71
C LYS A 281 -5.32 -4.77 -22.10
N LYS A 282 -4.87 -5.44 -21.03
CA LYS A 282 -5.62 -6.47 -20.30
C LYS A 282 -5.92 -5.95 -18.90
N LYS A 283 -7.12 -5.40 -18.74
CA LYS A 283 -7.58 -4.85 -17.45
C LYS A 283 -9.03 -5.25 -17.21
N LYS A 284 -9.30 -5.69 -15.98
CA LYS A 284 -10.65 -6.06 -15.50
C LYS A 284 -11.02 -5.22 -14.30
N LEU A 285 -12.27 -4.85 -14.17
CA LEU A 285 -12.80 -4.06 -13.05
C LEU A 285 -14.00 -4.79 -12.46
N ILE A 286 -13.92 -5.06 -11.16
CA ILE A 286 -15.01 -5.65 -10.38
C ILE A 286 -15.44 -4.66 -9.31
N TRP A 287 -16.74 -4.39 -9.26
CA TRP A 287 -17.37 -3.62 -8.21
C TRP A 287 -18.00 -4.55 -7.16
N PHE A 288 -17.88 -4.13 -5.91
CA PHE A 288 -18.50 -4.77 -4.76
C PHE A 288 -19.42 -3.76 -4.07
N ASP A 289 -20.67 -4.15 -3.87
CA ASP A 289 -21.71 -3.36 -3.20
C ASP A 289 -21.60 -3.41 -1.67
N LYS A 290 -20.83 -4.37 -1.14
CA LYS A 290 -20.58 -4.56 0.29
C LYS A 290 -19.09 -4.49 0.60
N GLY A 291 -18.77 -4.11 1.82
CA GLY A 291 -17.41 -3.96 2.32
C GLY A 291 -16.89 -2.52 2.19
N ALA A 292 -16.29 -2.05 3.29
CA ALA A 292 -15.58 -0.78 3.36
C ALA A 292 -14.18 -0.90 2.73
N HIS A 293 -13.37 0.13 2.88
CA HIS A 293 -11.97 0.15 2.41
C HIS A 293 -11.17 -1.03 2.97
N SER A 294 -10.58 -1.83 2.09
CA SER A 294 -9.79 -3.03 2.43
C SER A 294 -10.57 -4.15 3.14
N HIS A 295 -11.91 -4.14 3.08
CA HIS A 295 -12.80 -5.16 3.64
C HIS A 295 -13.72 -5.79 2.59
N LEU A 296 -13.29 -5.80 1.31
CA LEU A 296 -14.14 -6.32 0.23
C LEU A 296 -14.29 -7.85 0.32
N ARG A 297 -13.17 -8.55 0.58
CA ARG A 297 -13.16 -10.00 0.61
C ARG A 297 -14.07 -10.56 1.71
N ILE A 298 -14.01 -10.02 2.95
CA ILE A 298 -14.80 -10.55 4.06
C ILE A 298 -16.30 -10.45 3.84
N ASN A 299 -16.73 -9.43 3.11
CA ASN A 299 -18.13 -9.22 2.79
C ASN A 299 -18.58 -9.93 1.49
N ASN A 300 -17.65 -10.50 0.71
CA ASN A 300 -17.92 -11.06 -0.62
C ASN A 300 -16.99 -12.23 -0.96
N THR A 301 -16.64 -13.08 -0.01
CA THR A 301 -15.56 -14.09 -0.11
C THR A 301 -15.62 -14.91 -1.39
N GLU A 302 -16.76 -15.52 -1.70
CA GLU A 302 -16.90 -16.40 -2.87
C GLU A 302 -16.68 -15.65 -4.19
N LYS A 303 -17.29 -14.46 -4.35
CA LYS A 303 -17.14 -13.63 -5.54
C LYS A 303 -15.71 -13.15 -5.67
N TYR A 304 -15.12 -12.66 -4.57
CA TYR A 304 -13.77 -12.11 -4.53
C TYR A 304 -12.73 -13.16 -4.94
N ASP A 305 -12.79 -14.34 -4.32
CA ASP A 305 -11.84 -15.42 -4.56
C ASP A 305 -12.00 -15.97 -6.01
N ARG A 306 -13.23 -16.15 -6.48
CA ARG A 306 -13.51 -16.56 -7.86
C ARG A 306 -12.94 -15.58 -8.89
N GLU A 307 -13.16 -14.27 -8.72
CA GLU A 307 -12.70 -13.25 -9.67
C GLU A 307 -11.16 -13.21 -9.78
N ILE A 308 -10.45 -13.50 -8.68
CA ILE A 308 -8.98 -13.62 -8.68
C ILE A 308 -8.58 -14.89 -9.46
N ILE A 309 -9.15 -16.05 -9.12
CA ILE A 309 -8.80 -17.33 -9.75
C ILE A 309 -9.06 -17.27 -11.26
N GLU A 310 -10.21 -16.77 -11.68
CA GLU A 310 -10.56 -16.58 -13.08
C GLU A 310 -9.58 -15.66 -13.80
N PHE A 311 -9.27 -14.51 -13.21
CA PHE A 311 -8.31 -13.57 -13.79
C PHE A 311 -6.92 -14.19 -13.98
N LEU A 312 -6.43 -14.93 -12.97
CA LEU A 312 -5.12 -15.58 -13.05
C LEU A 312 -5.08 -16.70 -14.08
N SER A 313 -6.21 -17.41 -14.29
CA SER A 313 -6.29 -18.46 -15.32
C SER A 313 -6.20 -17.93 -16.75
N GLU A 314 -6.42 -16.63 -16.94
CA GLU A 314 -6.32 -15.97 -18.23
C GLU A 314 -4.92 -15.36 -18.49
N ILE A 315 -4.03 -15.33 -17.49
CA ILE A 315 -2.70 -14.72 -17.62
C ILE A 315 -1.70 -15.72 -18.14
#